data_14dfcc52b9d788b755989ea32c400745
#
_entry.id   14dfcc52b9d788b755989ea32c400745
#
_cell.length_a   1.000
_cell.length_b   1.000
_cell.length_c   1.000
_cell.angle_alpha   90.00
_cell.angle_beta   90.00
_cell.angle_gamma   90.00
#
_symmetry.space_group_name_H-M   'P 1'
#
loop_
_entity.id
_entity.type
_entity.pdbx_description
1 polymer ?
#
loop_
_entity_poly.entity_id
_entity_poly.type
_entity_poly.pdbx_seq_one_letter_code
_entity_poly.pdbx_strand_id
1 'polypeptide(L)'
;MEQVIPDLFIGDIDDNELLRGRGDWAIIHAEKGMHRHYVDAHKLAFHDIILTPDGNELYLAFEDALKMDQVNTRCIGPALEFTHKHLTRGRKVLIHCIAGVSRSPTIAMLYLLQYTDVLPKTNIFDAIFSFSEIYPLYNPNDGLFAYAAKFLEGIKEPVKST
;
A
#
# COMPACT_ATOMS: atom_id res chain seq x y z
N MET A 1 9.67 -5.35 -10.23
CA MET A 1 8.45 -5.62 -9.43
C MET A 1 8.33 -7.10 -9.13
N GLU A 2 7.82 -7.43 -7.96
CA GLU A 2 7.63 -8.80 -7.47
C GLU A 2 6.16 -9.08 -7.22
N GLN A 3 5.67 -10.22 -7.68
CA GLN A 3 4.29 -10.66 -7.42
C GLN A 3 4.20 -11.35 -6.05
N VAL A 4 3.35 -10.84 -5.15
CA VAL A 4 3.21 -11.37 -3.78
C VAL A 4 2.03 -12.31 -3.60
N ILE A 5 0.96 -12.10 -4.36
CA ILE A 5 -0.17 -13.04 -4.59
C ILE A 5 -0.62 -12.86 -6.04
N PRO A 6 -1.49 -13.72 -6.59
CA PRO A 6 -2.00 -13.53 -7.95
C PRO A 6 -2.50 -12.11 -8.19
N ASP A 7 -1.97 -11.47 -9.24
CA ASP A 7 -2.28 -10.12 -9.71
C ASP A 7 -1.94 -8.95 -8.76
N LEU A 8 -1.33 -9.19 -7.59
CA LEU A 8 -0.80 -8.13 -6.72
C LEU A 8 0.72 -8.08 -6.77
N PHE A 9 1.25 -6.91 -7.12
CA PHE A 9 2.68 -6.65 -7.29
C PHE A 9 3.15 -5.52 -6.39
N ILE A 10 4.39 -5.66 -5.90
CA ILE A 10 5.12 -4.59 -5.22
C ILE A 10 6.29 -4.18 -6.09
N GLY A 11 6.56 -2.88 -6.15
CA GLY A 11 7.65 -2.36 -6.95
C GLY A 11 8.23 -1.05 -6.44
N ASP A 12 9.17 -0.55 -7.22
CA ASP A 12 9.83 0.75 -7.05
C ASP A 12 9.39 1.73 -8.14
N ILE A 13 10.08 2.88 -8.21
CA ILE A 13 9.74 3.92 -9.17
C ILE A 13 10.05 3.52 -10.61
N ASP A 14 11.08 2.70 -10.83
CA ASP A 14 11.46 2.23 -12.17
C ASP A 14 10.42 1.23 -12.70
N ASP A 15 9.88 0.39 -11.83
CA ASP A 15 8.78 -0.51 -12.15
C ASP A 15 7.53 0.24 -12.60
N ASN A 16 7.23 1.37 -11.95
CA ASN A 16 6.12 2.23 -12.36
C ASN A 16 6.34 2.82 -13.77
N GLU A 17 7.56 3.25 -14.09
CA GLU A 17 7.89 3.77 -15.41
C GLU A 17 7.66 2.73 -16.52
N LEU A 18 7.93 1.45 -16.25
CA LEU A 18 7.68 0.35 -17.20
C LEU A 18 6.19 0.16 -17.52
N LEU A 19 5.30 0.59 -16.59
CA LEU A 19 3.84 0.46 -16.75
C LEU A 19 3.17 1.73 -17.25
N ARG A 20 3.92 2.79 -17.52
CA ARG A 20 3.37 4.07 -17.98
C ARG A 20 2.48 3.88 -19.21
N GLY A 21 1.23 4.36 -19.13
CA GLY A 21 0.25 4.28 -20.21
C GLY A 21 -0.39 2.90 -20.40
N ARG A 22 -0.13 1.94 -19.53
CA ARG A 22 -0.76 0.62 -19.54
C ARG A 22 -2.09 0.63 -18.80
N GLY A 23 -3.17 0.82 -19.51
CA GLY A 23 -4.52 0.86 -18.95
C GLY A 23 -5.07 -0.46 -18.39
N ASP A 24 -4.34 -1.57 -18.57
CA ASP A 24 -4.66 -2.89 -18.01
C ASP A 24 -4.24 -3.04 -16.54
N TRP A 25 -3.45 -2.11 -16.01
CA TRP A 25 -3.00 -2.07 -14.62
C TRP A 25 -3.78 -1.07 -13.79
N ALA A 26 -3.88 -1.35 -12.49
CA ALA A 26 -4.23 -0.38 -11.46
C ALA A 26 -2.98 -0.09 -10.63
N ILE A 27 -2.69 1.18 -10.36
CA ILE A 27 -1.43 1.59 -9.75
C ILE A 27 -1.68 2.43 -8.51
N ILE A 28 -0.98 2.09 -7.41
CA ILE A 28 -0.92 2.92 -6.20
C ILE A 28 0.46 3.55 -6.10
N HIS A 29 0.49 4.87 -6.15
CA HIS A 29 1.68 5.70 -5.93
C HIS A 29 1.77 6.04 -4.43
N ALA A 30 2.42 5.17 -3.65
CA ALA A 30 2.59 5.31 -2.21
C ALA A 30 3.81 6.22 -1.92
N GLU A 31 3.79 7.44 -2.47
CA GLU A 31 4.92 8.35 -2.40
C GLU A 31 4.45 9.83 -2.47
N LYS A 32 4.79 10.61 -1.42
CA LYS A 32 4.34 11.99 -1.27
C LYS A 32 4.85 12.92 -2.36
N GLY A 33 6.06 12.71 -2.86
CA GLY A 33 6.64 13.54 -3.93
C GLY A 33 5.88 13.37 -5.24
N MET A 34 5.55 12.14 -5.63
CA MET A 34 4.74 11.86 -6.82
C MET A 34 3.32 12.41 -6.67
N HIS A 35 2.71 12.21 -5.49
CA HIS A 35 1.41 12.81 -5.17
C HIS A 35 1.46 14.33 -5.36
N ARG A 36 2.46 15.01 -4.79
CA ARG A 36 2.62 16.46 -4.91
C ARG A 36 2.84 16.89 -6.36
N HIS A 37 3.69 16.17 -7.08
CA HIS A 37 3.92 16.45 -8.51
C HIS A 37 2.62 16.34 -9.32
N TYR A 38 1.78 15.34 -9.06
CA TYR A 38 0.48 15.17 -9.72
C TYR A 38 -0.46 16.34 -9.40
N VAL A 39 -0.57 16.74 -8.13
CA VAL A 39 -1.37 17.90 -7.69
C VAL A 39 -0.95 19.17 -8.41
N ASP A 40 0.34 19.47 -8.45
CA ASP A 40 0.89 20.68 -9.04
C ASP A 40 0.70 20.69 -10.57
N ALA A 41 0.98 19.57 -11.24
CA ALA A 41 0.84 19.43 -12.69
C ALA A 41 -0.61 19.63 -13.18
N HIS A 42 -1.58 19.19 -12.39
CA HIS A 42 -3.01 19.29 -12.73
C HIS A 42 -3.72 20.45 -12.04
N LYS A 43 -2.98 21.28 -11.27
CA LYS A 43 -3.52 22.46 -10.52
C LYS A 43 -4.70 22.08 -9.62
N LEU A 44 -4.59 20.95 -8.94
CA LEU A 44 -5.63 20.44 -8.06
C LEU A 44 -5.54 21.07 -6.67
N ALA A 45 -6.65 21.10 -5.95
CA ALA A 45 -6.63 21.33 -4.52
C ALA A 45 -5.89 20.16 -3.81
N PHE A 46 -5.15 20.46 -2.76
CA PHE A 46 -4.46 19.41 -1.99
C PHE A 46 -5.45 18.56 -1.22
N HIS A 47 -5.40 17.27 -1.47
CA HIS A 47 -6.06 16.22 -0.69
C HIS A 47 -5.06 15.10 -0.47
N ASP A 48 -5.06 14.44 0.68
CA ASP A 48 -4.12 13.35 1.00
C ASP A 48 -4.18 12.19 0.01
N ILE A 49 -5.31 12.04 -0.67
CA ILE A 49 -5.62 10.93 -1.58
C ILE A 49 -6.22 11.51 -2.84
N ILE A 50 -5.69 11.13 -3.99
CA ILE A 50 -6.22 11.51 -5.30
C ILE A 50 -6.39 10.28 -6.15
N LEU A 51 -7.61 10.04 -6.60
CA LEU A 51 -7.95 9.04 -7.60
C LEU A 51 -8.01 9.71 -8.97
N THR A 52 -7.36 9.12 -9.97
CA THR A 52 -7.45 9.63 -11.34
C THR A 52 -8.87 9.52 -11.90
N PRO A 53 -9.27 10.38 -12.87
CA PRO A 53 -10.62 10.37 -13.43
C PRO A 53 -11.05 9.03 -14.03
N ASP A 54 -10.11 8.25 -14.57
CA ASP A 54 -10.35 6.92 -15.10
C ASP A 54 -10.41 5.82 -14.03
N GLY A 55 -10.05 6.17 -12.77
CA GLY A 55 -10.07 5.26 -11.64
C GLY A 55 -8.97 4.22 -11.62
N ASN A 56 -7.92 4.39 -12.41
CA ASN A 56 -6.84 3.41 -12.58
C ASN A 56 -5.61 3.69 -11.71
N GLU A 57 -5.43 4.93 -11.26
CA GLU A 57 -4.28 5.30 -10.45
C GLU A 57 -4.72 6.02 -9.18
N LEU A 58 -4.07 5.69 -8.06
CA LEU A 58 -4.30 6.27 -6.75
C LEU A 58 -3.00 6.89 -6.23
N TYR A 59 -3.00 8.20 -6.07
CA TYR A 59 -1.87 8.96 -5.52
C TYR A 59 -2.09 9.23 -4.05
N LEU A 60 -1.09 8.88 -3.22
CA LEU A 60 -1.14 8.99 -1.77
C LEU A 60 -0.08 9.97 -1.27
N ALA A 61 -0.47 10.93 -0.43
CA ALA A 61 0.45 11.76 0.33
C ALA A 61 1.07 10.94 1.48
N PHE A 62 1.79 9.86 1.12
CA PHE A 62 2.30 8.86 2.05
C PHE A 62 3.81 8.98 2.22
N GLU A 63 4.25 9.21 3.45
CA GLU A 63 5.65 9.37 3.81
C GLU A 63 6.25 8.07 4.34
N ASP A 64 7.57 7.96 4.24
CA ASP A 64 8.33 6.88 4.84
C ASP A 64 8.61 7.21 6.33
N ALA A 65 7.57 7.03 7.13
CA ALA A 65 7.50 7.54 8.49
C ALA A 65 8.49 6.85 9.43
N LEU A 66 9.31 7.65 10.12
CA LEU A 66 10.23 7.18 11.17
C LEU A 66 9.53 6.99 12.53
N LYS A 67 8.40 7.67 12.73
CA LYS A 67 7.57 7.57 13.94
C LYS A 67 6.13 7.30 13.58
N MET A 68 5.42 6.61 14.45
CA MET A 68 4.03 6.23 14.20
C MET A 68 3.09 7.43 14.01
N ASP A 69 3.32 8.53 14.72
CA ASP A 69 2.53 9.76 14.61
C ASP A 69 2.73 10.51 13.27
N GLN A 70 3.78 10.16 12.52
CA GLN A 70 4.05 10.67 11.17
C GLN A 70 3.37 9.85 10.06
N VAL A 71 2.82 8.69 10.39
CA VAL A 71 2.12 7.86 9.41
C VAL A 71 0.81 8.53 9.01
N ASN A 72 0.65 8.84 7.72
CA ASN A 72 -0.62 9.35 7.21
C ASN A 72 -1.65 8.21 7.11
N THR A 73 -2.31 7.94 8.24
CA THR A 73 -3.25 6.82 8.38
C THR A 73 -4.48 6.94 7.46
N ARG A 74 -4.80 8.17 7.00
CA ARG A 74 -5.91 8.41 6.06
C ARG A 74 -5.69 7.73 4.72
N CYS A 75 -4.42 7.50 4.33
CA CYS A 75 -4.06 6.85 3.07
C CYS A 75 -4.32 5.34 3.08
N ILE A 76 -4.32 4.69 4.25
CA ILE A 76 -4.31 3.23 4.35
C ILE A 76 -5.64 2.63 3.89
N GLY A 77 -6.76 3.00 4.49
CA GLY A 77 -8.08 2.47 4.12
C GLY A 77 -8.35 2.55 2.61
N PRO A 78 -8.26 3.74 1.99
CA PRO A 78 -8.43 3.89 0.54
C PRO A 78 -7.46 3.06 -0.31
N ALA A 79 -6.20 2.90 0.12
CA ALA A 79 -5.24 2.05 -0.58
C ALA A 79 -5.66 0.57 -0.56
N LEU A 80 -6.11 0.07 0.59
CA LEU A 80 -6.57 -1.30 0.73
C LEU A 80 -7.86 -1.55 -0.06
N GLU A 81 -8.81 -0.63 -0.02
CA GLU A 81 -10.07 -0.70 -0.77
C GLU A 81 -9.81 -0.64 -2.29
N PHE A 82 -8.93 0.24 -2.75
CA PHE A 82 -8.53 0.32 -4.15
C PHE A 82 -7.92 -1.01 -4.62
N THR A 83 -6.99 -1.57 -3.84
CA THR A 83 -6.37 -2.87 -4.13
C THR A 83 -7.44 -3.96 -4.24
N HIS A 84 -8.31 -4.07 -3.23
CA HIS A 84 -9.36 -5.09 -3.21
C HIS A 84 -10.32 -4.96 -4.38
N LYS A 85 -10.79 -3.75 -4.69
CA LYS A 85 -11.68 -3.46 -5.81
C LYS A 85 -11.11 -3.91 -7.14
N HIS A 86 -9.82 -3.66 -7.40
CA HIS A 86 -9.20 -3.98 -8.67
C HIS A 86 -8.87 -5.47 -8.79
N LEU A 87 -8.35 -6.10 -7.74
CA LEU A 87 -8.08 -7.54 -7.72
C LEU A 87 -9.36 -8.36 -7.90
N THR A 88 -10.46 -8.01 -7.22
CA THR A 88 -11.75 -8.71 -7.37
C THR A 88 -12.38 -8.57 -8.75
N ARG A 89 -11.91 -7.61 -9.54
CA ARG A 89 -12.27 -7.42 -10.96
C ARG A 89 -11.30 -8.10 -11.93
N GLY A 90 -10.36 -8.89 -11.43
CA GLY A 90 -9.36 -9.59 -12.24
C GLY A 90 -8.32 -8.66 -12.87
N ARG A 91 -8.08 -7.49 -12.28
CA ARG A 91 -7.03 -6.56 -12.76
C ARG A 91 -5.74 -6.75 -11.96
N LYS A 92 -4.63 -6.51 -12.64
CA LYS A 92 -3.32 -6.43 -11.98
C LYS A 92 -3.18 -5.13 -11.22
N VAL A 93 -2.63 -5.21 -10.01
CA VAL A 93 -2.37 -4.06 -9.15
C VAL A 93 -0.88 -3.95 -8.85
N LEU A 94 -0.29 -2.79 -9.11
CA LEU A 94 1.04 -2.43 -8.63
C LEU A 94 0.90 -1.46 -7.45
N ILE A 95 1.53 -1.78 -6.34
CA ILE A 95 1.78 -0.83 -5.25
C ILE A 95 3.27 -0.49 -5.29
N HIS A 96 3.61 0.76 -5.55
CA HIS A 96 5.02 1.17 -5.58
C HIS A 96 5.31 2.38 -4.68
N CYS A 97 6.56 2.53 -4.32
CA CYS A 97 7.12 3.74 -3.73
C CYS A 97 8.47 4.05 -4.41
N ILE A 98 9.39 4.76 -3.78
CA ILE A 98 10.68 5.07 -4.42
C ILE A 98 11.53 3.81 -4.56
N ALA A 99 11.78 3.10 -3.47
CA ALA A 99 12.73 1.98 -3.42
C ALA A 99 12.08 0.59 -3.30
N GLY A 100 10.77 0.51 -3.12
CA GLY A 100 10.08 -0.78 -2.98
C GLY A 100 10.33 -1.52 -1.65
N VAL A 101 10.94 -0.89 -0.64
CA VAL A 101 11.40 -1.63 0.57
C VAL A 101 10.60 -1.37 1.84
N SER A 102 9.93 -0.21 1.96
CA SER A 102 9.24 0.20 3.19
C SER A 102 7.75 0.49 2.95
N ARG A 103 7.40 1.59 2.27
CA ARG A 103 6.02 2.07 2.10
C ARG A 103 5.12 1.12 1.31
N SER A 104 5.50 0.79 0.09
CA SER A 104 4.70 -0.07 -0.79
C SER A 104 4.53 -1.49 -0.22
N PRO A 105 5.58 -2.17 0.29
CA PRO A 105 5.37 -3.48 0.88
C PRO A 105 4.59 -3.44 2.20
N THR A 106 4.67 -2.34 2.98
CA THR A 106 3.80 -2.19 4.16
C THR A 106 2.33 -2.19 3.75
N ILE A 107 1.92 -1.39 2.75
CA ILE A 107 0.53 -1.37 2.27
C ILE A 107 0.10 -2.76 1.77
N ALA A 108 0.95 -3.44 1.00
CA ALA A 108 0.66 -4.79 0.52
C ALA A 108 0.50 -5.80 1.68
N MET A 109 1.37 -5.77 2.68
CA MET A 109 1.26 -6.62 3.88
C MET A 109 -0.05 -6.34 4.63
N LEU A 110 -0.43 -5.08 4.83
CA LEU A 110 -1.70 -4.72 5.48
C LEU A 110 -2.90 -5.23 4.68
N TYR A 111 -2.83 -5.18 3.35
CA TYR A 111 -3.85 -5.78 2.49
C TYR A 111 -3.97 -7.28 2.71
N LEU A 112 -2.85 -8.01 2.72
CA LEU A 112 -2.84 -9.46 2.97
C LEU A 112 -3.41 -9.80 4.35
N LEU A 113 -3.09 -9.03 5.37
CA LEU A 113 -3.61 -9.20 6.72
C LEU A 113 -5.12 -8.99 6.80
N GLN A 114 -5.65 -8.01 6.09
CA GLN A 114 -7.07 -7.66 6.18
C GLN A 114 -7.97 -8.52 5.30
N TYR A 115 -7.54 -8.81 4.07
CA TYR A 115 -8.40 -9.40 3.04
C TYR A 115 -8.08 -10.84 2.68
N THR A 116 -7.02 -11.42 3.26
CA THR A 116 -6.59 -12.80 2.96
C THR A 116 -6.23 -13.56 4.22
N ASP A 117 -5.98 -14.86 4.07
CA ASP A 117 -5.43 -15.72 5.12
C ASP A 117 -3.98 -16.16 4.79
N VAL A 118 -3.30 -15.44 3.90
CA VAL A 118 -1.92 -15.73 3.49
C VAL A 118 -0.92 -15.51 4.63
N LEU A 119 -1.15 -14.51 5.48
CA LEU A 119 -0.27 -14.18 6.59
C LEU A 119 -0.89 -14.57 7.93
N PRO A 120 -0.09 -15.06 8.88
CA PRO A 120 -0.55 -15.33 10.24
C PRO A 120 -0.96 -14.01 10.93
N LYS A 121 -2.04 -14.09 11.72
CA LYS A 121 -2.58 -12.93 12.46
C LYS A 121 -2.32 -13.05 13.97
N THR A 122 -1.40 -13.92 14.38
CA THR A 122 -1.05 -14.18 15.79
C THR A 122 -0.38 -12.97 16.43
N ASN A 123 0.68 -12.46 15.81
CA ASN A 123 1.39 -11.26 16.21
C ASN A 123 2.13 -10.66 15.02
N ILE A 124 2.64 -9.43 15.17
CA ILE A 124 3.27 -8.71 14.07
C ILE A 124 4.60 -9.35 13.61
N PHE A 125 5.33 -9.99 14.51
CA PHE A 125 6.62 -10.61 14.16
C PHE A 125 6.42 -11.83 13.28
N ASP A 126 5.44 -12.68 13.58
CA ASP A 126 5.08 -13.83 12.75
C ASP A 126 4.58 -13.38 11.37
N ALA A 127 3.76 -12.32 11.33
CA ALA A 127 3.26 -11.74 10.09
C ALA A 127 4.40 -11.20 9.21
N ILE A 128 5.32 -10.44 9.79
CA ILE A 128 6.48 -9.89 9.08
C ILE A 128 7.42 -11.00 8.62
N PHE A 129 7.68 -12.00 9.48
CA PHE A 129 8.52 -13.13 9.11
C PHE A 129 7.95 -13.84 7.87
N SER A 130 6.67 -14.22 7.91
CA SER A 130 6.01 -14.87 6.78
C SER A 130 5.95 -13.98 5.54
N PHE A 131 5.72 -12.67 5.71
CA PHE A 131 5.73 -11.74 4.59
C PHE A 131 7.12 -11.57 3.97
N SER A 132 8.18 -11.60 4.78
CA SER A 132 9.56 -11.51 4.30
C SER A 132 10.00 -12.75 3.50
N GLU A 133 9.36 -13.91 3.72
CA GLU A 133 9.58 -15.08 2.85
C GLU A 133 8.94 -14.88 1.45
N ILE A 134 7.84 -14.12 1.37
CA ILE A 134 7.19 -13.78 0.10
C ILE A 134 7.90 -12.60 -0.58
N TYR A 135 8.29 -11.60 0.20
CA TYR A 135 8.94 -10.38 -0.27
C TYR A 135 10.19 -10.05 0.56
N PRO A 136 11.35 -10.62 0.23
CA PRO A 136 12.58 -10.51 1.02
C PRO A 136 13.15 -9.08 1.16
N LEU A 137 12.76 -8.16 0.29
CA LEU A 137 13.20 -6.77 0.35
C LEU A 137 12.49 -5.95 1.44
N TYR A 138 11.48 -6.51 2.11
CA TYR A 138 10.72 -5.77 3.11
C TYR A 138 11.57 -5.35 4.29
N ASN A 139 11.70 -4.04 4.46
CA ASN A 139 12.44 -3.41 5.55
C ASN A 139 11.76 -2.09 5.92
N PRO A 140 10.68 -2.13 6.73
CA PRO A 140 9.92 -0.95 7.08
C PRO A 140 10.69 -0.04 8.04
N ASN A 141 10.50 1.27 7.91
CA ASN A 141 10.88 2.21 8.94
C ASN A 141 10.07 1.99 10.23
N ASP A 142 10.62 2.40 11.38
CA ASP A 142 10.04 2.16 12.70
C ASP A 142 8.60 2.65 12.84
N GLY A 143 8.26 3.78 12.22
CA GLY A 143 6.89 4.32 12.22
C GLY A 143 5.90 3.42 11.51
N LEU A 144 6.27 2.89 10.35
CA LEU A 144 5.43 1.96 9.59
C LEU A 144 5.32 0.60 10.27
N PHE A 145 6.41 0.11 10.87
CA PHE A 145 6.39 -1.09 11.70
C PHE A 145 5.40 -0.96 12.87
N ALA A 146 5.51 0.13 13.64
CA ALA A 146 4.64 0.39 14.78
C ALA A 146 3.17 0.52 14.37
N TYR A 147 2.91 1.18 13.22
CA TYR A 147 1.56 1.25 12.67
C TYR A 147 1.02 -0.12 12.26
N ALA A 148 1.81 -0.95 11.59
CA ALA A 148 1.41 -2.28 11.17
C ALA A 148 1.06 -3.17 12.38
N ALA A 149 1.83 -3.08 13.47
CA ALA A 149 1.53 -3.78 14.72
C ALA A 149 0.17 -3.35 15.30
N LYS A 150 -0.08 -2.03 15.37
CA LYS A 150 -1.36 -1.49 15.84
C LYS A 150 -2.53 -1.90 14.92
N PHE A 151 -2.33 -1.86 13.61
CA PHE A 151 -3.32 -2.28 12.63
C PHE A 151 -3.72 -3.74 12.83
N LEU A 152 -2.74 -4.63 13.00
CA LEU A 152 -3.00 -6.05 13.24
C LEU A 152 -3.81 -6.28 14.52
N GLU A 153 -3.51 -5.58 15.61
CA GLU A 153 -4.32 -5.67 16.84
C GLU A 153 -5.76 -5.19 16.60
N GLY A 154 -5.94 -4.12 15.81
CA GLY A 154 -7.28 -3.60 15.48
C GLY A 154 -8.14 -4.57 14.69
N ILE A 155 -7.57 -5.36 13.78
CA ILE A 155 -8.34 -6.35 12.99
C ILE A 155 -8.64 -7.64 13.77
N LYS A 156 -7.92 -7.91 14.88
CA LYS A 156 -8.21 -9.05 15.77
C LYS A 156 -9.36 -8.77 16.73
N GLU A 157 -9.61 -7.52 17.10
CA GLU A 157 -10.71 -7.18 17.99
C GLU A 157 -12.05 -7.44 17.28
N PRO A 158 -12.97 -8.22 17.87
CA PRO A 158 -14.31 -8.37 17.33
C PRO A 158 -14.98 -6.99 17.33
N VAL A 159 -15.64 -6.64 16.24
CA VAL A 159 -16.46 -5.42 16.15
C VAL A 159 -17.40 -5.43 17.36
N LYS A 160 -17.19 -4.52 18.31
CA LYS A 160 -18.14 -4.31 19.42
C LYS A 160 -19.44 -3.87 18.77
N SER A 161 -20.40 -4.81 18.68
CA SER A 161 -21.76 -4.49 18.29
C SER A 161 -22.35 -3.52 19.33
N THR A 162 -22.57 -2.29 18.91
CA THR A 162 -23.37 -1.31 19.64
C THR A 162 -24.86 -1.62 19.49
#